data_e30494c0ad852a260b874f1c763d5797
#
_entry.id   e30494c0ad852a260b874f1c763d5797
#
_cell.length_a   1.000
_cell.length_b   1.000
_cell.length_c   1.000
_cell.angle_alpha   90.00
_cell.angle_beta   90.00
_cell.angle_gamma   90.00
#
_symmetry.space_group_name_H-M   'P 1'
#
loop_
_entity.id
_entity.type
_entity.pdbx_description
1 polymer ?
#
loop_
_entity_poly.entity_id
_entity_poly.type
_entity_poly.pdbx_seq_one_letter_code
_entity_poly.pdbx_strand_id
1 'polypeptide(L)'
;AKTSFTRTSIYNYFQTKEEIFLALLQREHEVWIADLEEIIRQNEVLSSEEFADKLAGTLEKRVCMLKLMSMNLYDMEGNSRMENLVDFKKAYADALRAVSRCLEKFFPAMSAGDIQEFLYAFFPFLFGVYPYTSHTDKQMKAMELAHVDDAQYSIYEIIRSFVIKMLKPFEQ
;
A
#
# COMPACT_ATOMS: atom_id res chain seq x y z
N ALA A 1 -9.43 -10.76 -24.35
CA ALA A 1 -9.54 -9.84 -25.47
C ALA A 1 -8.32 -8.93 -25.47
N LYS A 2 -7.44 -9.02 -26.49
CA LYS A 2 -6.34 -8.08 -26.68
C LYS A 2 -6.94 -6.77 -27.17
N THR A 3 -7.00 -5.76 -26.33
CA THR A 3 -7.33 -4.40 -26.76
C THR A 3 -6.23 -3.87 -27.65
N SER A 4 -6.56 -3.50 -28.88
CA SER A 4 -5.64 -2.91 -29.83
C SER A 4 -5.42 -1.41 -29.53
N PHE A 5 -4.88 -1.10 -28.34
CA PHE A 5 -4.42 0.24 -28.05
C PHE A 5 -3.05 0.44 -28.72
N THR A 6 -2.97 1.38 -29.66
CA THR A 6 -1.70 1.80 -30.22
C THR A 6 -0.96 2.70 -29.22
N ARG A 7 0.37 2.73 -29.29
CA ARG A 7 1.21 3.63 -28.47
C ARG A 7 0.72 5.09 -28.54
N THR A 8 0.27 5.53 -29.71
CA THR A 8 -0.30 6.86 -29.95
C THR A 8 -1.59 7.11 -29.16
N SER A 9 -2.44 6.09 -29.00
CA SER A 9 -3.70 6.23 -28.23
C SER A 9 -3.44 6.46 -26.73
N ILE A 10 -2.39 5.86 -26.18
CA ILE A 10 -2.01 6.04 -24.77
C ILE A 10 -1.54 7.47 -24.51
N TYR A 11 -0.73 8.04 -25.42
CA TYR A 11 -0.24 9.42 -25.32
C TYR A 11 -1.34 10.49 -25.50
N ASN A 12 -2.52 10.13 -26.03
CA ASN A 12 -3.67 11.04 -26.04
C ASN A 12 -4.29 11.23 -24.64
N TYR A 13 -4.13 10.25 -23.73
CA TYR A 13 -4.65 10.30 -22.36
C TYR A 13 -3.59 10.70 -21.33
N PHE A 14 -2.34 10.28 -21.54
CA PHE A 14 -1.22 10.53 -20.63
C PHE A 14 -0.09 11.24 -21.36
N GLN A 15 0.34 12.38 -20.82
CA GLN A 15 1.44 13.16 -21.41
C GLN A 15 2.81 12.61 -21.03
N THR A 16 2.92 11.97 -19.87
CA THR A 16 4.16 11.41 -19.34
C THR A 16 3.97 9.96 -18.88
N LYS A 17 5.07 9.22 -18.72
CA LYS A 17 5.05 7.88 -18.12
C LYS A 17 4.66 7.95 -16.63
N GLU A 18 5.01 9.04 -15.98
CA GLU A 18 4.70 9.32 -14.58
C GLU A 18 3.19 9.40 -14.35
N GLU A 19 2.45 10.03 -15.26
CA GLU A 19 0.97 10.03 -15.23
C GLU A 19 0.38 8.62 -15.36
N ILE A 20 0.99 7.75 -16.16
CA ILE A 20 0.55 6.35 -16.25
C ILE A 20 0.76 5.63 -14.93
N PHE A 21 1.93 5.80 -14.30
CA PHE A 21 2.21 5.17 -13.02
C PHE A 21 1.30 5.70 -11.90
N LEU A 22 1.03 7.00 -11.91
CA LEU A 22 0.13 7.64 -10.95
C LEU A 22 -1.32 7.11 -11.09
N ALA A 23 -1.81 6.98 -12.33
CA ALA A 23 -3.14 6.41 -12.61
C ALA A 23 -3.22 4.92 -12.23
N LEU A 24 -2.17 4.14 -12.43
CA LEU A 24 -2.10 2.75 -11.97
C LEU A 24 -2.13 2.67 -10.45
N LEU A 25 -1.36 3.50 -9.77
CA LEU A 25 -1.33 3.55 -8.31
C LEU A 25 -2.68 4.00 -7.74
N GLN A 26 -3.34 4.99 -8.36
CA GLN A 26 -4.71 5.38 -8.03
C GLN A 26 -5.66 4.19 -8.09
N ARG A 27 -5.67 3.46 -9.21
CA ARG A 27 -6.52 2.28 -9.40
C ARG A 27 -6.23 1.19 -8.36
N GLU A 28 -4.98 0.96 -8.03
CA GLU A 28 -4.62 -0.01 -6.99
C GLU A 28 -5.17 0.39 -5.62
N HIS A 29 -5.12 1.68 -5.26
CA HIS A 29 -5.76 2.18 -4.03
C HIS A 29 -7.28 1.94 -4.05
N GLU A 30 -7.96 2.26 -5.16
CA GLU A 30 -9.41 2.05 -5.31
C GLU A 30 -9.80 0.57 -5.11
N VAL A 31 -9.03 -0.34 -5.68
CA VAL A 31 -9.29 -1.79 -5.50
C VAL A 31 -8.95 -2.26 -4.09
N TRP A 32 -7.89 -1.72 -3.47
CA TRP A 32 -7.55 -2.03 -2.08
C TRP A 32 -8.61 -1.54 -1.09
N ILE A 33 -9.19 -0.38 -1.32
CA ILE A 33 -10.32 0.15 -0.54
C ILE A 33 -11.48 -0.86 -0.55
N ALA A 34 -11.80 -1.46 -1.69
CA ALA A 34 -12.84 -2.47 -1.77
C ALA A 34 -12.53 -3.72 -0.91
N ASP A 35 -11.26 -4.15 -0.85
CA ASP A 35 -10.84 -5.24 0.04
C ASP A 35 -11.01 -4.85 1.53
N LEU A 36 -10.70 -3.60 1.91
CA LEU A 36 -10.87 -3.10 3.28
C LEU A 36 -12.35 -3.01 3.68
N GLU A 37 -13.21 -2.50 2.79
CA GLU A 37 -14.66 -2.48 3.01
C GLU A 37 -15.23 -3.89 3.18
N GLU A 38 -14.69 -4.87 2.46
CA GLU A 38 -15.07 -6.27 2.61
C GLU A 38 -14.70 -6.82 4.00
N ILE A 39 -13.50 -6.46 4.53
CA ILE A 39 -13.12 -6.81 5.90
C ILE A 39 -14.13 -6.23 6.89
N ILE A 40 -14.49 -4.95 6.74
CA ILE A 40 -15.48 -4.28 7.61
C ILE A 40 -16.84 -4.98 7.53
N ARG A 41 -17.29 -5.35 6.33
CA ARG A 41 -18.61 -5.95 6.09
C ARG A 41 -18.74 -7.38 6.63
N GLN A 42 -17.67 -8.16 6.53
CA GLN A 42 -17.69 -9.58 6.87
C GLN A 42 -17.45 -9.88 8.35
N ASN A 43 -16.96 -8.92 9.12
CA ASN A 43 -16.55 -9.16 10.50
C ASN A 43 -17.20 -8.16 11.45
N GLU A 44 -17.74 -8.62 12.55
CA GLU A 44 -18.26 -7.74 13.62
C GLU A 44 -17.16 -7.35 14.61
N VAL A 45 -16.29 -8.28 14.95
CA VAL A 45 -15.16 -8.10 15.87
C VAL A 45 -13.96 -8.83 15.30
N LEU A 46 -12.79 -8.26 15.46
CA LEU A 46 -11.51 -8.91 15.15
C LEU A 46 -10.51 -8.60 16.27
N SER A 47 -9.72 -9.62 16.65
CA SER A 47 -8.51 -9.40 17.44
C SER A 47 -7.43 -8.69 16.59
N SER A 48 -6.39 -8.18 17.24
CA SER A 48 -5.26 -7.57 16.54
C SER A 48 -4.57 -8.55 15.56
N GLU A 49 -4.47 -9.81 15.94
CA GLU A 49 -3.89 -10.86 15.09
C GLU A 49 -4.77 -11.15 13.87
N GLU A 50 -6.08 -11.33 14.06
CA GLU A 50 -7.03 -11.56 12.97
C GLU A 50 -7.12 -10.38 12.01
N PHE A 51 -7.11 -9.16 12.53
CA PHE A 51 -7.08 -7.96 11.70
C PHE A 51 -5.77 -7.86 10.91
N ALA A 52 -4.63 -8.11 11.57
CA ALA A 52 -3.33 -8.09 10.92
C ALA A 52 -3.22 -9.16 9.82
N ASP A 53 -3.75 -10.36 10.03
CA ASP A 53 -3.82 -11.43 9.03
C ASP A 53 -4.62 -10.98 7.79
N LYS A 54 -5.80 -10.41 8.01
CA LYS A 54 -6.67 -9.95 6.92
C LYS A 54 -6.04 -8.78 6.16
N LEU A 55 -5.53 -7.79 6.87
CA LEU A 55 -4.90 -6.61 6.27
C LEU A 55 -3.64 -6.99 5.47
N ALA A 56 -2.76 -7.82 6.03
CA ALA A 56 -1.58 -8.32 5.34
C ALA A 56 -1.96 -9.15 4.10
N GLY A 57 -2.98 -9.99 4.19
CA GLY A 57 -3.50 -10.77 3.06
C GLY A 57 -4.09 -9.92 1.93
N THR A 58 -4.65 -8.73 2.22
CA THR A 58 -5.07 -7.80 1.15
C THR A 58 -3.86 -7.20 0.42
N LEU A 59 -2.82 -6.83 1.15
CA LEU A 59 -1.62 -6.18 0.61
C LEU A 59 -0.69 -7.15 -0.13
N GLU A 60 -0.62 -8.41 0.30
CA GLU A 60 0.12 -9.45 -0.42
C GLU A 60 -0.37 -9.63 -1.86
N LYS A 61 -1.67 -9.43 -2.10
CA LYS A 61 -2.29 -9.47 -3.44
C LYS A 61 -1.97 -8.21 -4.26
N ARG A 62 -1.46 -7.14 -3.64
CA ARG A 62 -1.23 -5.81 -4.22
C ARG A 62 0.26 -5.53 -4.48
N VAL A 63 0.98 -6.52 -5.00
CA VAL A 63 2.42 -6.37 -5.32
C VAL A 63 2.66 -5.18 -6.26
N CYS A 64 1.77 -4.94 -7.24
CA CYS A 64 1.86 -3.80 -8.15
C CYS A 64 1.77 -2.48 -7.39
N MET A 65 0.82 -2.34 -6.46
CA MET A 65 0.67 -1.16 -5.61
C MET A 65 1.95 -0.88 -4.80
N LEU A 66 2.43 -1.89 -4.06
CA LEU A 66 3.62 -1.76 -3.21
C LEU A 66 4.87 -1.45 -4.02
N LYS A 67 5.01 -2.02 -5.23
CA LYS A 67 6.08 -1.69 -6.16
C LYS A 67 6.02 -0.25 -6.62
N LEU A 68 4.84 0.23 -7.02
CA LEU A 68 4.64 1.63 -7.44
C LEU A 68 4.90 2.61 -6.30
N MET A 69 4.45 2.28 -5.08
CA MET A 69 4.73 3.07 -3.88
C MET A 69 6.23 3.18 -3.58
N SER A 70 7.01 2.13 -3.84
CA SER A 70 8.46 2.14 -3.65
C SER A 70 9.24 2.89 -4.73
N MET A 71 8.58 3.28 -5.83
CA MET A 71 9.18 4.13 -6.86
C MET A 71 9.24 5.58 -6.37
N ASN A 72 9.97 6.43 -7.10
CA ASN A 72 10.08 7.84 -6.73
C ASN A 72 8.74 8.58 -6.93
N LEU A 73 7.88 8.51 -5.89
CA LEU A 73 6.57 9.17 -5.90
C LEU A 73 6.71 10.70 -6.07
N TYR A 74 7.75 11.28 -5.52
CA TYR A 74 8.01 12.72 -5.64
C TYR A 74 8.15 13.15 -7.11
N ASP A 75 8.89 12.38 -7.91
CA ASP A 75 9.03 12.65 -9.35
C ASP A 75 7.73 12.34 -10.10
N MET A 76 7.00 11.29 -9.73
CA MET A 76 5.70 10.98 -10.34
C MET A 76 4.70 12.12 -10.15
N GLU A 77 4.63 12.67 -8.96
CA GLU A 77 3.76 13.81 -8.65
C GLU A 77 4.22 15.08 -9.35
N GLY A 78 5.52 15.38 -9.32
CA GLY A 78 6.10 16.58 -9.92
C GLY A 78 6.00 16.63 -11.45
N ASN A 79 5.94 15.49 -12.11
CA ASN A 79 5.85 15.36 -13.57
C ASN A 79 4.44 15.02 -14.08
N SER A 80 3.43 15.12 -13.22
CA SER A 80 2.03 14.89 -13.57
C SER A 80 1.24 16.20 -13.63
N ARG A 81 0.24 16.26 -14.52
CA ARG A 81 -0.70 17.40 -14.55
C ARG A 81 -1.50 17.46 -13.26
N MET A 82 -1.90 18.68 -12.88
CA MET A 82 -2.59 18.96 -11.61
C MET A 82 -3.89 18.15 -11.47
N GLU A 83 -4.68 17.99 -12.55
CA GLU A 83 -5.91 17.22 -12.52
C GLU A 83 -5.67 15.75 -12.16
N ASN A 84 -4.65 15.10 -12.76
CA ASN A 84 -4.28 13.72 -12.48
C ASN A 84 -3.74 13.57 -11.05
N LEU A 85 -2.96 14.54 -10.59
CA LEU A 85 -2.46 14.57 -9.21
C LEU A 85 -3.60 14.71 -8.20
N VAL A 86 -4.57 15.58 -8.46
CA VAL A 86 -5.76 15.76 -7.59
C VAL A 86 -6.56 14.46 -7.50
N ASP A 87 -6.79 13.77 -8.60
CA ASP A 87 -7.55 12.52 -8.60
C ASP A 87 -6.80 11.40 -7.86
N PHE A 88 -5.50 11.31 -8.03
CA PHE A 88 -4.67 10.42 -7.22
C PHE A 88 -4.74 10.75 -5.72
N LYS A 89 -4.63 12.04 -5.34
CA LYS A 89 -4.70 12.45 -3.92
C LYS A 89 -6.05 12.16 -3.29
N LYS A 90 -7.15 12.22 -4.05
CA LYS A 90 -8.47 11.77 -3.58
C LYS A 90 -8.47 10.27 -3.26
N ALA A 91 -8.01 9.42 -4.18
CA ALA A 91 -7.93 7.98 -3.97
C ALA A 91 -7.02 7.62 -2.78
N TYR A 92 -5.89 8.31 -2.64
CA TYR A 92 -5.00 8.16 -1.49
C TYR A 92 -5.69 8.54 -0.17
N ALA A 93 -6.41 9.67 -0.14
CA ALA A 93 -7.18 10.08 1.04
C ALA A 93 -8.32 9.11 1.37
N ASP A 94 -8.97 8.52 0.35
CA ASP A 94 -9.98 7.48 0.54
C ASP A 94 -9.38 6.19 1.13
N ALA A 95 -8.16 5.82 0.74
CA ALA A 95 -7.46 4.69 1.33
C ALA A 95 -7.12 4.93 2.80
N LEU A 96 -6.63 6.14 3.17
CA LEU A 96 -6.43 6.53 4.57
C LEU A 96 -7.73 6.40 5.37
N ARG A 97 -8.85 6.92 4.84
CA ARG A 97 -10.17 6.84 5.48
C ARG A 97 -10.66 5.40 5.63
N ALA A 98 -10.40 4.52 4.65
CA ALA A 98 -10.80 3.12 4.72
C ALA A 98 -10.05 2.38 5.85
N VAL A 99 -8.74 2.60 6.00
CA VAL A 99 -7.96 2.06 7.12
C VAL A 99 -8.46 2.63 8.45
N SER A 100 -8.74 3.96 8.53
CA SER A 100 -9.30 4.59 9.73
C SER A 100 -10.60 3.91 10.16
N ARG A 101 -11.55 3.69 9.24
CA ARG A 101 -12.81 2.99 9.54
C ARG A 101 -12.60 1.56 10.05
N CYS A 102 -11.60 0.83 9.54
CA CYS A 102 -11.26 -0.48 10.09
C CYS A 102 -10.82 -0.35 11.57
N LEU A 103 -9.94 0.60 11.86
CA LEU A 103 -9.43 0.82 13.22
C LEU A 103 -10.55 1.27 14.16
N GLU A 104 -11.39 2.21 13.75
CA GLU A 104 -12.55 2.69 14.51
C GLU A 104 -13.53 1.55 14.85
N LYS A 105 -13.77 0.63 13.90
CA LYS A 105 -14.67 -0.50 14.11
C LYS A 105 -14.09 -1.55 15.05
N PHE A 106 -12.86 -1.99 14.79
CA PHE A 106 -12.30 -3.16 15.45
C PHE A 106 -11.51 -2.83 16.73
N PHE A 107 -11.06 -1.58 16.87
CA PHE A 107 -10.28 -1.11 18.02
C PHE A 107 -10.89 0.16 18.65
N PRO A 108 -12.12 0.07 19.22
CA PRO A 108 -12.82 1.25 19.73
C PRO A 108 -12.13 1.92 20.93
N ALA A 109 -11.11 1.28 21.51
CA ALA A 109 -10.26 1.88 22.54
C ALA A 109 -9.25 2.90 22.00
N MET A 110 -8.98 2.90 20.67
CA MET A 110 -8.09 3.88 20.03
C MET A 110 -8.75 5.26 19.99
N SER A 111 -8.04 6.26 20.48
CA SER A 111 -8.44 7.65 20.26
C SER A 111 -8.20 8.09 18.81
N ALA A 112 -8.77 9.22 18.41
CA ALA A 112 -8.48 9.82 17.08
C ALA A 112 -6.97 10.09 16.89
N GLY A 113 -6.24 10.42 17.98
CA GLY A 113 -4.79 10.59 17.95
C GLY A 113 -4.05 9.28 17.66
N ASP A 114 -4.44 8.18 18.33
CA ASP A 114 -3.85 6.86 18.12
C ASP A 114 -4.06 6.36 16.70
N ILE A 115 -5.26 6.58 16.13
CA ILE A 115 -5.57 6.24 14.74
C ILE A 115 -4.68 7.05 13.78
N GLN A 116 -4.52 8.35 14.04
CA GLN A 116 -3.65 9.20 13.24
C GLN A 116 -2.19 8.73 13.31
N GLU A 117 -1.68 8.40 14.49
CA GLU A 117 -0.33 7.87 14.67
C GLU A 117 -0.14 6.54 13.92
N PHE A 118 -1.12 5.63 14.01
CA PHE A 118 -1.09 4.40 13.23
C PHE A 118 -0.99 4.69 11.72
N LEU A 119 -1.83 5.55 11.18
CA LEU A 119 -1.83 5.88 9.75
C LEU A 119 -0.48 6.48 9.31
N TYR A 120 0.08 7.40 10.10
CA TYR A 120 1.37 8.06 9.80
C TYR A 120 2.59 7.15 10.04
N ALA A 121 2.45 6.03 10.72
CA ALA A 121 3.46 4.99 10.78
C ALA A 121 3.29 3.95 9.66
N PHE A 122 2.05 3.52 9.42
CA PHE A 122 1.72 2.43 8.51
C PHE A 122 1.91 2.79 7.03
N PHE A 123 1.39 3.96 6.58
CA PHE A 123 1.52 4.33 5.16
C PHE A 123 2.97 4.56 4.74
N PRO A 124 3.83 5.31 5.47
CA PRO A 124 5.25 5.39 5.16
C PRO A 124 5.96 4.02 5.19
N PHE A 125 5.60 3.14 6.10
CA PHE A 125 6.12 1.77 6.14
C PHE A 125 5.82 1.01 4.84
N LEU A 126 4.61 1.13 4.28
CA LEU A 126 4.25 0.47 3.02
C LEU A 126 5.15 0.86 1.85
N PHE A 127 5.68 2.10 1.81
CA PHE A 127 6.63 2.53 0.79
C PHE A 127 7.95 1.75 0.82
N GLY A 128 8.32 1.21 1.99
CA GLY A 128 9.52 0.39 2.16
C GLY A 128 9.32 -1.12 1.96
N VAL A 129 8.09 -1.62 2.01
CA VAL A 129 7.83 -3.07 2.02
C VAL A 129 8.39 -3.78 0.79
N TYR A 130 8.09 -3.29 -0.41
CA TYR A 130 8.49 -3.96 -1.66
C TYR A 130 10.01 -4.11 -1.80
N PRO A 131 10.85 -3.07 -1.61
CA PRO A 131 12.30 -3.21 -1.72
C PRO A 131 12.94 -4.13 -0.67
N TYR A 132 12.28 -4.39 0.46
CA TYR A 132 12.75 -5.31 1.50
C TYR A 132 12.27 -6.76 1.32
N THR A 133 11.36 -6.99 0.39
CA THR A 133 10.77 -8.33 0.14
C THR A 133 10.98 -8.83 -1.29
N SER A 134 11.54 -8.01 -2.16
CA SER A 134 11.71 -8.32 -3.59
C SER A 134 13.01 -7.77 -4.12
N HIS A 135 13.93 -8.65 -4.46
CA HIS A 135 15.25 -8.30 -5.00
C HIS A 135 15.42 -8.82 -6.42
N THR A 136 16.13 -8.05 -7.24
CA THR A 136 16.61 -8.51 -8.55
C THR A 136 17.87 -9.37 -8.38
N ASP A 137 18.20 -10.20 -9.38
CA ASP A 137 19.43 -11.02 -9.37
C ASP A 137 20.69 -10.16 -9.15
N LYS A 138 20.69 -8.93 -9.72
CA LYS A 138 21.79 -7.97 -9.54
C LYS A 138 21.91 -7.50 -8.09
N GLN A 139 20.77 -7.21 -7.43
CA GLN A 139 20.74 -6.81 -6.02
C GLN A 139 21.19 -7.96 -5.12
N MET A 140 20.67 -9.17 -5.33
CA MET A 140 21.07 -10.38 -4.59
C MET A 140 22.58 -10.60 -4.69
N LYS A 141 23.16 -10.50 -5.90
CA LYS A 141 24.59 -10.64 -6.09
C LYS A 141 25.41 -9.54 -5.40
N ALA A 142 24.91 -8.32 -5.41
CA ALA A 142 25.57 -7.19 -4.72
C ALA A 142 25.55 -7.38 -3.20
N MET A 143 24.44 -7.85 -2.64
CA MET A 143 24.31 -8.14 -1.19
C MET A 143 25.24 -9.28 -0.77
N GLU A 144 25.31 -10.36 -1.56
CA GLU A 144 26.27 -11.45 -1.33
C GLU A 144 27.71 -10.94 -1.28
N LEU A 145 28.12 -10.14 -2.28
CA LEU A 145 29.48 -9.59 -2.34
C LEU A 145 29.77 -8.58 -1.22
N ALA A 146 28.75 -7.89 -0.73
CA ALA A 146 28.85 -6.93 0.36
C ALA A 146 28.70 -7.57 1.75
N HIS A 147 28.51 -8.90 1.84
CA HIS A 147 28.26 -9.64 3.09
C HIS A 147 27.06 -9.07 3.88
N VAL A 148 26.01 -8.69 3.17
CA VAL A 148 24.75 -8.25 3.78
C VAL A 148 23.86 -9.46 3.99
N ASP A 149 23.48 -9.70 5.23
CA ASP A 149 22.49 -10.74 5.56
C ASP A 149 21.11 -10.31 5.06
N ASP A 150 20.49 -11.13 4.23
CA ASP A 150 19.15 -10.92 3.71
C ASP A 150 18.15 -11.80 4.48
N ALA A 151 17.36 -11.16 5.34
CA ALA A 151 16.28 -11.81 6.03
C ALA A 151 15.11 -12.01 5.04
N GLN A 152 14.88 -13.26 4.65
CA GLN A 152 13.82 -13.64 3.69
C GLN A 152 12.44 -13.55 4.33
N TYR A 153 11.82 -12.35 4.30
CA TYR A 153 10.43 -12.13 4.70
C TYR A 153 9.54 -11.94 3.48
N SER A 154 8.36 -12.56 3.51
CA SER A 154 7.28 -12.26 2.56
C SER A 154 6.62 -10.91 2.89
N ILE A 155 5.92 -10.34 1.91
CA ILE A 155 5.09 -9.14 2.10
C ILE A 155 4.10 -9.36 3.25
N TYR A 156 3.45 -10.53 3.27
CA TYR A 156 2.50 -10.89 4.32
C TYR A 156 3.14 -10.88 5.72
N GLU A 157 4.27 -11.55 5.90
CA GLU A 157 4.93 -11.68 7.20
C GLU A 157 5.39 -10.34 7.78
N ILE A 158 5.99 -9.49 6.93
CA ILE A 158 6.50 -8.19 7.39
C ILE A 158 5.35 -7.24 7.75
N ILE A 159 4.28 -7.21 6.96
CA ILE A 159 3.10 -6.37 7.23
C ILE A 159 2.35 -6.88 8.47
N ARG A 160 2.10 -8.19 8.55
CA ARG A 160 1.44 -8.81 9.71
C ARG A 160 2.17 -8.49 11.01
N SER A 161 3.47 -8.71 11.03
CA SER A 161 4.31 -8.44 12.21
C SER A 161 4.28 -6.97 12.63
N PHE A 162 4.34 -6.05 11.66
CA PHE A 162 4.26 -4.62 11.92
C PHE A 162 2.90 -4.23 12.54
N VAL A 163 1.81 -4.66 11.93
CA VAL A 163 0.44 -4.32 12.37
C VAL A 163 0.16 -4.84 13.77
N ILE A 164 0.53 -6.09 14.08
CA ILE A 164 0.39 -6.66 15.43
C ILE A 164 1.14 -5.80 16.46
N LYS A 165 2.39 -5.43 16.17
CA LYS A 165 3.18 -4.58 17.08
C LYS A 165 2.56 -3.22 17.33
N MET A 166 1.97 -2.62 16.29
CA MET A 166 1.31 -1.31 16.38
C MET A 166 0.00 -1.37 17.17
N LEU A 167 -0.73 -2.49 17.09
CA LEU A 167 -2.03 -2.65 17.75
C LEU A 167 -1.95 -3.25 19.15
N LYS A 168 -0.80 -3.83 19.53
CA LYS A 168 -0.60 -4.47 20.84
C LYS A 168 -1.04 -3.62 22.04
N PRO A 169 -0.84 -2.29 22.09
CA PRO A 169 -1.30 -1.48 23.22
C PRO A 169 -2.83 -1.39 23.36
N PHE A 170 -3.58 -1.76 22.32
CA PHE A 170 -5.04 -1.63 22.23
C PHE A 170 -5.76 -2.98 22.30
N GLU A 171 -5.05 -4.05 22.59
CA GLU A 171 -5.64 -5.37 22.87
C GLU A 171 -6.38 -5.32 24.21
N GLN A 172 -7.66 -5.72 24.19
CA GLN A 172 -8.49 -5.86 25.40
C GLN A 172 -8.49 -7.30 25.88
#